data_902239676b469dc5bea24b52cee73aae
#
_entry.id   902239676b469dc5bea24b52cee73aae
#
_cell.length_a   1.000
_cell.length_b   1.000
_cell.length_c   1.000
_cell.angle_alpha   90.00
_cell.angle_beta   90.00
_cell.angle_gamma   90.00
#
_symmetry.space_group_name_H-M   'P 1'
#
loop_
_entity.id
_entity.type
_entity.pdbx_description
1 polymer ?
#
loop_
_entity_poly.entity_id
_entity_poly.type
_entity_poly.pdbx_seq_one_letter_code
_entity_poly.pdbx_strand_id
1 'polypeptide(L)'
;MKIGEDVVFPSEFLNIYNKNRTDSDTLVKSDEIDEYLNLFVNFKLKVIEAESLGMDTLSSFKKELAGYRNQLSKSYLNDTKVTDELLQEAYDRLKFEINASHILISLDPSASPNDTLRALNKIKKIRKEYDDGVVFEDLAVKYSDDPSASQNKGNLGYFSALRMVYPFESAAYNTNEGELSAPVRTNYGYHILKVNDKRKSRGDVKVAHIMIVNDKKKTKNNSDSLSREKIFEIYQFLNDGESFEELAKKYSDDKKSGSKGGELDWFGVTNKVNMYESFSDASFEIENIENFSKPIKTPAGWHIIKLLDKKELPSFDEIKSTLKSRVEKDSRSQKSRNALIKRCKNFYDFKEFKKHLNVFYDMSSQDFLKAK
;
A
#
# COMPACT_ATOMS: atom_id res chain seq x y z
N MET A 1 13.29 13.66 47.70
CA MET A 1 12.50 14.83 48.08
C MET A 1 11.08 14.40 48.44
N LYS A 2 10.34 15.26 49.16
CA LYS A 2 8.89 15.02 49.38
C LYS A 2 8.11 16.14 48.69
N ILE A 3 7.07 15.75 47.93
CA ILE A 3 6.17 16.69 47.24
C ILE A 3 4.75 16.30 47.63
N GLY A 4 4.07 17.12 48.42
CA GLY A 4 2.82 16.73 49.06
C GLY A 4 3.03 15.54 49.99
N GLU A 5 2.24 14.46 49.81
CA GLU A 5 2.40 13.17 50.53
C GLU A 5 3.37 12.22 49.84
N ASP A 6 3.74 12.48 48.58
CA ASP A 6 4.58 11.61 47.74
C ASP A 6 6.04 11.73 48.06
N VAL A 7 6.72 10.59 48.24
CA VAL A 7 8.19 10.53 48.39
C VAL A 7 8.79 10.24 47.00
N VAL A 8 9.51 11.20 46.47
CA VAL A 8 10.23 11.09 45.21
C VAL A 8 11.67 10.66 45.46
N PHE A 9 12.03 9.48 44.88
CA PHE A 9 13.40 8.95 44.98
C PHE A 9 14.32 9.56 43.90
N PRO A 10 15.63 9.69 44.19
CA PRO A 10 16.61 10.16 43.21
C PRO A 10 16.58 9.36 41.88
N SER A 11 16.33 8.10 41.96
CA SER A 11 16.21 7.22 40.76
C SER A 11 15.08 7.62 39.81
N GLU A 12 13.98 8.13 40.33
CA GLU A 12 12.86 8.60 39.52
C GLU A 12 13.24 9.86 38.71
N PHE A 13 13.85 10.80 39.40
CA PHE A 13 14.41 12.02 38.75
C PHE A 13 15.43 11.66 37.68
N LEU A 14 16.42 10.81 38.01
CA LEU A 14 17.49 10.42 37.08
C LEU A 14 16.95 9.69 35.87
N ASN A 15 15.95 8.83 36.02
CA ASN A 15 15.33 8.12 34.89
C ASN A 15 14.68 9.10 33.90
N ILE A 16 13.95 10.09 34.40
CA ILE A 16 13.28 11.10 33.56
C ILE A 16 14.31 12.04 32.93
N TYR A 17 15.31 12.49 33.72
CA TYR A 17 16.40 13.33 33.25
C TYR A 17 17.18 12.67 32.11
N ASN A 18 17.63 11.42 32.30
CA ASN A 18 18.39 10.68 31.30
C ASN A 18 17.59 10.36 30.04
N LYS A 19 16.27 10.13 30.18
CA LYS A 19 15.39 9.87 29.04
C LYS A 19 15.24 11.08 28.11
N ASN A 20 15.35 12.30 28.66
CA ASN A 20 15.14 13.54 27.92
C ASN A 20 16.46 14.21 27.47
N ARG A 21 17.62 13.65 27.85
CA ARG A 21 18.92 14.10 27.33
C ARG A 21 19.15 13.57 25.91
N THR A 22 19.73 14.42 25.07
CA THR A 22 20.34 14.01 23.80
C THR A 22 21.78 13.57 24.05
N ASP A 23 22.22 12.48 23.44
CA ASP A 23 23.54 11.83 23.61
C ASP A 23 24.77 12.74 23.32
N SER A 24 24.58 13.99 22.92
CA SER A 24 25.65 14.92 22.57
C SER A 24 26.33 15.57 23.77
N ASP A 25 25.76 15.50 24.99
CA ASP A 25 26.27 16.24 26.15
C ASP A 25 27.05 15.33 27.11
N THR A 26 28.36 15.33 26.98
CA THR A 26 29.28 14.54 27.84
C THR A 26 29.56 15.17 29.20
N LEU A 27 29.31 16.48 29.39
CA LEU A 27 29.49 17.19 30.65
C LEU A 27 28.22 17.89 31.09
N VAL A 28 27.69 17.47 32.24
CA VAL A 28 26.50 18.06 32.87
C VAL A 28 26.94 19.21 33.77
N LYS A 29 26.43 20.41 33.53
CA LYS A 29 26.63 21.55 34.41
C LYS A 29 25.65 21.53 35.58
N SER A 30 26.07 21.95 36.76
CA SER A 30 25.25 22.01 37.96
C SER A 30 23.96 22.81 37.74
N ASP A 31 24.08 23.93 37.06
CA ASP A 31 22.97 24.85 36.81
C ASP A 31 21.88 24.21 35.92
N GLU A 32 22.27 23.35 34.96
CA GLU A 32 21.35 22.61 34.10
C GLU A 32 20.55 21.55 34.88
N ILE A 33 21.19 20.93 35.88
CA ILE A 33 20.52 19.99 36.79
C ILE A 33 19.48 20.72 37.65
N ASP A 34 19.83 21.88 38.17
CA ASP A 34 18.97 22.69 39.04
C ASP A 34 17.74 23.22 38.25
N GLU A 35 17.96 23.70 37.02
CA GLU A 35 16.87 24.12 36.15
C GLU A 35 15.93 22.94 35.82
N TYR A 36 16.50 21.78 35.47
CA TYR A 36 15.69 20.60 35.16
C TYR A 36 14.96 20.06 36.41
N LEU A 37 15.57 20.15 37.58
CA LEU A 37 14.94 19.77 38.83
C LEU A 37 13.73 20.66 39.13
N ASN A 38 13.82 21.97 38.89
CA ASN A 38 12.68 22.87 39.02
C ASN A 38 11.53 22.51 38.04
N LEU A 39 11.86 22.18 36.80
CA LEU A 39 10.87 21.71 35.83
C LEU A 39 10.20 20.40 36.29
N PHE A 40 11.01 19.49 36.81
CA PHE A 40 10.52 18.21 37.32
C PHE A 40 9.56 18.39 38.53
N VAL A 41 9.94 19.25 39.48
CA VAL A 41 9.09 19.59 40.66
C VAL A 41 7.76 20.20 40.22
N ASN A 42 7.84 21.19 39.30
CA ASN A 42 6.63 21.82 38.75
C ASN A 42 5.72 20.85 38.00
N PHE A 43 6.31 19.90 37.28
CA PHE A 43 5.54 18.83 36.64
C PHE A 43 4.84 17.95 37.66
N LYS A 44 5.55 17.48 38.71
CA LYS A 44 4.98 16.66 39.76
C LYS A 44 3.84 17.36 40.51
N LEU A 45 4.01 18.63 40.85
CA LEU A 45 2.97 19.43 41.50
C LEU A 45 1.71 19.53 40.64
N LYS A 46 1.85 19.72 39.31
CA LYS A 46 0.71 19.74 38.38
C LYS A 46 0.00 18.39 38.30
N VAL A 47 0.75 17.29 38.35
CA VAL A 47 0.17 15.94 38.34
C VAL A 47 -0.64 15.69 39.63
N ILE A 48 -0.06 15.99 40.80
CA ILE A 48 -0.72 15.83 42.09
C ILE A 48 -2.01 16.67 42.16
N GLU A 49 -1.96 17.91 41.68
CA GLU A 49 -3.14 18.78 41.63
C GLU A 49 -4.21 18.22 40.69
N ALA A 50 -3.83 17.74 39.49
CA ALA A 50 -4.76 17.15 38.54
C ALA A 50 -5.42 15.87 39.11
N GLU A 51 -4.68 15.04 39.83
CA GLU A 51 -5.18 13.85 40.50
C GLU A 51 -6.13 14.23 41.66
N SER A 52 -5.76 15.24 42.45
CA SER A 52 -6.62 15.74 43.54
C SER A 52 -7.96 16.28 43.05
N LEU A 53 -7.98 16.85 41.85
CA LEU A 53 -9.17 17.32 41.15
C LEU A 53 -9.93 16.20 40.40
N GLY A 54 -9.44 14.96 40.46
CA GLY A 54 -10.03 13.80 39.80
C GLY A 54 -9.97 13.83 38.26
N MET A 55 -9.09 14.64 37.68
CA MET A 55 -8.97 14.81 36.21
C MET A 55 -8.53 13.50 35.53
N ASP A 56 -7.74 12.67 36.21
CA ASP A 56 -7.30 11.33 35.80
C ASP A 56 -8.46 10.33 35.69
N THR A 57 -9.57 10.59 36.39
CA THR A 57 -10.77 9.74 36.40
C THR A 57 -11.76 10.07 35.30
N LEU A 58 -11.59 11.20 34.61
CA LEU A 58 -12.46 11.65 33.52
C LEU A 58 -12.47 10.62 32.36
N SER A 59 -13.65 10.36 31.83
CA SER A 59 -13.83 9.43 30.71
C SER A 59 -13.02 9.82 29.47
N SER A 60 -12.89 11.13 29.19
CA SER A 60 -12.08 11.66 28.10
C SER A 60 -10.60 11.34 28.28
N PHE A 61 -10.05 11.60 29.48
CA PHE A 61 -8.66 11.31 29.82
C PHE A 61 -8.36 9.79 29.72
N LYS A 62 -9.21 8.96 30.33
CA LYS A 62 -9.06 7.48 30.26
C LYS A 62 -9.06 6.98 28.81
N LYS A 63 -9.94 7.53 27.97
CA LYS A 63 -10.02 7.17 26.54
C LYS A 63 -8.75 7.58 25.79
N GLU A 64 -8.25 8.78 26.04
CA GLU A 64 -7.03 9.29 25.42
C GLU A 64 -5.81 8.49 25.87
N LEU A 65 -5.65 8.26 27.17
CA LEU A 65 -4.57 7.44 27.72
C LEU A 65 -4.59 6.01 27.16
N ALA A 66 -5.77 5.40 27.04
CA ALA A 66 -5.93 4.10 26.41
C ALA A 66 -5.52 4.14 24.92
N GLY A 67 -5.81 5.25 24.23
CA GLY A 67 -5.36 5.50 22.85
C GLY A 67 -3.84 5.51 22.72
N TYR A 68 -3.15 6.28 23.54
CA TYR A 68 -1.67 6.33 23.57
C TYR A 68 -1.07 4.99 23.96
N ARG A 69 -1.62 4.32 24.97
CA ARG A 69 -1.16 2.99 25.38
C ARG A 69 -1.30 1.97 24.27
N ASN A 70 -2.41 1.97 23.54
CA ASN A 70 -2.63 1.12 22.39
C ASN A 70 -1.67 1.45 21.24
N GLN A 71 -1.38 2.71 21.02
CA GLN A 71 -0.42 3.14 19.98
C GLN A 71 1.00 2.65 20.30
N LEU A 72 1.46 2.83 21.53
CA LEU A 72 2.77 2.35 21.99
C LEU A 72 2.87 0.82 21.94
N SER A 73 1.81 0.12 22.33
CA SER A 73 1.80 -1.35 22.38
C SER A 73 1.88 -1.99 20.98
N LYS A 74 1.46 -1.29 19.91
CA LYS A 74 1.47 -1.85 18.54
C LYS A 74 2.84 -2.36 18.09
N SER A 75 3.92 -1.69 18.46
CA SER A 75 5.29 -2.10 18.14
C SER A 75 5.69 -3.43 18.79
N TYR A 76 5.09 -3.73 19.95
CA TYR A 76 5.36 -4.97 20.73
C TYR A 76 4.44 -6.13 20.34
N LEU A 77 3.36 -5.85 19.58
CA LEU A 77 2.37 -6.86 19.18
C LEU A 77 2.69 -7.54 17.84
N ASN A 78 3.97 -7.53 17.44
CA ASN A 78 4.46 -8.16 16.23
C ASN A 78 5.63 -9.09 16.56
N ASP A 79 5.79 -10.15 15.80
CA ASP A 79 6.99 -10.98 15.84
C ASP A 79 8.08 -10.32 14.98
N THR A 80 9.18 -9.91 15.61
CA THR A 80 10.26 -9.18 14.92
C THR A 80 10.91 -10.02 13.84
N LYS A 81 11.17 -11.31 14.10
CA LYS A 81 11.77 -12.21 13.12
C LYS A 81 10.90 -12.35 11.88
N VAL A 82 9.62 -12.61 12.07
CA VAL A 82 8.65 -12.71 10.95
C VAL A 82 8.51 -11.38 10.23
N THR A 83 8.60 -10.25 10.95
CA THR A 83 8.58 -8.92 10.33
C THR A 83 9.79 -8.71 9.43
N ASP A 84 11.00 -9.07 9.88
CA ASP A 84 12.23 -8.96 9.08
C ASP A 84 12.19 -9.87 7.84
N GLU A 85 11.67 -11.10 7.97
CA GLU A 85 11.43 -12.01 6.84
C GLU A 85 10.45 -11.40 5.81
N LEU A 86 9.37 -10.77 6.27
CA LEU A 86 8.41 -10.10 5.38
C LEU A 86 8.98 -8.85 4.71
N LEU A 87 9.89 -8.13 5.38
CA LEU A 87 10.61 -7.00 4.79
C LEU A 87 11.53 -7.48 3.66
N GLN A 88 12.30 -8.53 3.92
CA GLN A 88 13.18 -9.11 2.91
C GLN A 88 12.40 -9.65 1.72
N GLU A 89 11.31 -10.41 1.97
CA GLU A 89 10.41 -10.91 0.93
C GLU A 89 9.85 -9.76 0.08
N ALA A 90 9.37 -8.68 0.70
CA ALA A 90 8.84 -7.53 0.00
C ALA A 90 9.91 -6.86 -0.88
N TYR A 91 11.13 -6.71 -0.37
CA TYR A 91 12.25 -6.15 -1.13
C TYR A 91 12.63 -7.02 -2.32
N ASP A 92 12.74 -8.35 -2.11
CA ASP A 92 13.10 -9.27 -3.19
C ASP A 92 12.02 -9.29 -4.30
N ARG A 93 10.76 -9.14 -3.92
CA ARG A 93 9.66 -8.96 -4.88
C ARG A 93 9.71 -7.63 -5.60
N LEU A 94 10.15 -6.53 -4.95
CA LEU A 94 10.31 -5.22 -5.60
C LEU A 94 11.34 -5.23 -6.73
N LYS A 95 12.24 -6.22 -6.77
CA LYS A 95 13.19 -6.41 -7.88
C LYS A 95 12.54 -6.86 -9.18
N PHE A 96 11.25 -7.25 -9.14
CA PHE A 96 10.49 -7.75 -10.29
C PHE A 96 9.12 -7.09 -10.36
N GLU A 97 8.62 -6.98 -11.59
CA GLU A 97 7.24 -6.61 -11.91
C GLU A 97 6.56 -7.82 -12.54
N ILE A 98 5.31 -8.08 -12.14
CA ILE A 98 4.47 -9.17 -12.64
C ILE A 98 3.35 -8.57 -13.46
N ASN A 99 3.18 -9.03 -14.70
CA ASN A 99 1.94 -8.82 -15.47
C ASN A 99 1.03 -10.03 -15.25
N ALA A 100 -0.20 -9.78 -14.80
CA ALA A 100 -1.13 -10.86 -14.59
C ALA A 100 -2.56 -10.47 -14.99
N SER A 101 -3.30 -11.49 -15.39
CA SER A 101 -4.76 -11.42 -15.55
C SER A 101 -5.44 -12.19 -14.43
N HIS A 102 -6.65 -11.77 -14.01
CA HIS A 102 -7.37 -12.45 -12.95
C HIS A 102 -8.88 -12.61 -13.24
N ILE A 103 -9.47 -13.56 -12.54
CA ILE A 103 -10.93 -13.74 -12.42
C ILE A 103 -11.26 -13.69 -10.93
N LEU A 104 -12.21 -12.84 -10.55
CA LEU A 104 -12.73 -12.71 -9.19
C LEU A 104 -14.11 -13.35 -9.11
N ILE A 105 -14.32 -14.20 -8.11
CA ILE A 105 -15.65 -14.57 -7.63
C ILE A 105 -15.85 -13.90 -6.29
N SER A 106 -16.65 -12.83 -6.27
CA SER A 106 -16.88 -11.99 -5.10
C SER A 106 -17.50 -12.79 -3.96
N LEU A 107 -17.04 -12.52 -2.76
CA LEU A 107 -17.56 -13.15 -1.54
C LEU A 107 -17.34 -12.23 -0.36
N ASP A 108 -18.42 -11.95 0.38
CA ASP A 108 -18.32 -11.17 1.62
C ASP A 108 -17.37 -11.84 2.62
N PRO A 109 -16.55 -11.07 3.36
CA PRO A 109 -15.68 -11.62 4.40
C PRO A 109 -16.43 -12.42 5.48
N SER A 110 -17.69 -12.05 5.75
CA SER A 110 -18.59 -12.71 6.72
C SER A 110 -19.51 -13.77 6.10
N ALA A 111 -19.29 -14.14 4.84
CA ALA A 111 -20.12 -15.10 4.12
C ALA A 111 -20.22 -16.46 4.82
N SER A 112 -21.37 -17.10 4.70
CA SER A 112 -21.61 -18.41 5.30
C SER A 112 -20.65 -19.48 4.73
N PRO A 113 -20.41 -20.59 5.46
CA PRO A 113 -19.64 -21.72 4.94
C PRO A 113 -20.18 -22.26 3.61
N ASN A 114 -21.51 -22.27 3.43
CA ASN A 114 -22.15 -22.73 2.20
C ASN A 114 -21.86 -21.76 1.02
N ASP A 115 -21.90 -20.45 1.24
CA ASP A 115 -21.57 -19.45 0.22
C ASP A 115 -20.10 -19.54 -0.16
N THR A 116 -19.24 -19.72 0.85
CA THR A 116 -17.80 -19.93 0.65
C THR A 116 -17.53 -21.15 -0.20
N LEU A 117 -18.20 -22.27 0.07
CA LEU A 117 -18.07 -23.50 -0.71
C LEU A 117 -18.58 -23.32 -2.15
N ARG A 118 -19.71 -22.63 -2.32
CA ARG A 118 -20.27 -22.32 -3.67
C ARG A 118 -19.29 -21.49 -4.50
N ALA A 119 -18.71 -20.43 -3.92
CA ALA A 119 -17.74 -19.59 -4.60
C ALA A 119 -16.46 -20.37 -4.96
N LEU A 120 -15.95 -21.20 -4.03
CA LEU A 120 -14.80 -22.07 -4.30
C LEU A 120 -15.07 -23.08 -5.42
N ASN A 121 -16.25 -23.68 -5.46
CA ASN A 121 -16.63 -24.61 -6.51
C ASN A 121 -16.76 -23.90 -7.86
N LYS A 122 -17.31 -22.67 -7.89
CA LYS A 122 -17.38 -21.84 -9.09
C LYS A 122 -16.00 -21.55 -9.66
N ILE A 123 -15.04 -21.13 -8.82
CA ILE A 123 -13.67 -20.85 -9.29
C ILE A 123 -12.94 -22.11 -9.76
N LYS A 124 -13.16 -23.26 -9.10
CA LYS A 124 -12.60 -24.55 -9.56
C LYS A 124 -13.18 -24.99 -10.91
N LYS A 125 -14.47 -24.74 -11.15
CA LYS A 125 -15.10 -25.00 -12.45
C LYS A 125 -14.48 -24.13 -13.55
N ILE A 126 -14.26 -22.83 -13.28
CA ILE A 126 -13.62 -21.92 -14.22
C ILE A 126 -12.20 -22.40 -14.55
N ARG A 127 -11.42 -22.83 -13.54
CA ARG A 127 -10.13 -23.44 -13.77
C ARG A 127 -10.20 -24.63 -14.71
N LYS A 128 -11.17 -25.53 -14.49
CA LYS A 128 -11.35 -26.70 -15.36
C LYS A 128 -11.67 -26.28 -16.79
N GLU A 129 -12.57 -25.30 -17.02
CA GLU A 129 -12.85 -24.78 -18.35
C GLU A 129 -11.61 -24.26 -19.07
N TYR A 130 -10.69 -23.60 -18.32
CA TYR A 130 -9.39 -23.18 -18.84
C TYR A 130 -8.49 -24.38 -19.20
N ASP A 131 -8.40 -25.37 -18.29
CA ASP A 131 -7.59 -26.59 -18.51
C ASP A 131 -8.15 -27.40 -19.71
N ASP A 132 -9.48 -27.31 -19.99
CA ASP A 132 -10.16 -27.88 -21.16
C ASP A 132 -9.95 -27.04 -22.45
N GLY A 133 -9.16 -25.94 -22.41
CA GLY A 133 -8.73 -25.14 -23.56
C GLY A 133 -9.51 -23.85 -23.82
N VAL A 134 -10.41 -23.43 -22.92
CA VAL A 134 -11.11 -22.15 -23.07
C VAL A 134 -10.15 -21.00 -22.77
N VAL A 135 -10.15 -19.97 -23.60
CA VAL A 135 -9.29 -18.80 -23.47
C VAL A 135 -9.58 -18.05 -22.16
N PHE A 136 -8.54 -17.68 -21.43
CA PHE A 136 -8.67 -17.04 -20.09
C PHE A 136 -9.44 -15.72 -20.15
N GLU A 137 -9.19 -14.91 -21.16
CA GLU A 137 -9.82 -13.62 -21.41
C GLU A 137 -11.36 -13.76 -21.57
N ASP A 138 -11.82 -14.82 -22.26
CA ASP A 138 -13.25 -15.10 -22.43
C ASP A 138 -13.89 -15.56 -21.12
N LEU A 139 -13.15 -16.37 -20.33
CA LEU A 139 -13.58 -16.76 -18.98
C LEU A 139 -13.67 -15.55 -18.05
N ALA A 140 -12.72 -14.61 -18.14
CA ALA A 140 -12.74 -13.39 -17.34
C ALA A 140 -13.96 -12.52 -17.65
N VAL A 141 -14.26 -12.30 -18.93
CA VAL A 141 -15.45 -11.54 -19.35
C VAL A 141 -16.74 -12.24 -18.92
N LYS A 142 -16.78 -13.57 -19.00
CA LYS A 142 -17.98 -14.37 -18.72
C LYS A 142 -18.27 -14.53 -17.22
N TYR A 143 -17.26 -14.68 -16.39
CA TYR A 143 -17.41 -15.15 -15.01
C TYR A 143 -16.93 -14.19 -13.93
N SER A 144 -16.04 -13.24 -14.26
CA SER A 144 -15.46 -12.36 -13.26
C SER A 144 -16.50 -11.39 -12.71
N ASP A 145 -16.55 -11.30 -11.40
CA ASP A 145 -17.32 -10.28 -10.69
C ASP A 145 -16.54 -8.95 -10.55
N ASP A 146 -15.30 -8.86 -11.10
CA ASP A 146 -14.57 -7.60 -11.20
C ASP A 146 -15.20 -6.73 -12.31
N PRO A 147 -15.71 -5.53 -11.99
CA PRO A 147 -16.37 -4.68 -12.99
C PRO A 147 -15.47 -4.30 -14.17
N SER A 148 -14.14 -4.27 -13.98
CA SER A 148 -13.20 -3.93 -15.05
C SER A 148 -13.02 -5.05 -16.08
N ALA A 149 -13.37 -6.29 -15.73
CA ALA A 149 -13.12 -7.46 -16.56
C ALA A 149 -13.82 -7.39 -17.93
N SER A 150 -14.97 -6.70 -18.04
CA SER A 150 -15.65 -6.46 -19.31
C SER A 150 -14.84 -5.62 -20.30
N GLN A 151 -13.94 -4.79 -19.81
CA GLN A 151 -13.12 -3.87 -20.61
C GLN A 151 -11.69 -4.39 -20.80
N ASN A 152 -11.05 -4.82 -19.69
CA ASN A 152 -9.65 -5.25 -19.67
C ASN A 152 -9.48 -6.76 -19.83
N LYS A 153 -10.58 -7.53 -19.92
CA LYS A 153 -10.56 -9.00 -20.04
C LYS A 153 -9.79 -9.68 -18.89
N GLY A 154 -9.85 -9.06 -17.72
CA GLY A 154 -9.15 -9.48 -16.51
C GLY A 154 -7.69 -9.05 -16.42
N ASN A 155 -7.11 -8.40 -17.42
CA ASN A 155 -5.71 -7.95 -17.40
C ASN A 155 -5.53 -6.77 -16.42
N LEU A 156 -4.60 -6.93 -15.48
CA LEU A 156 -4.24 -5.94 -14.45
C LEU A 156 -3.01 -5.10 -14.85
N GLY A 157 -2.35 -5.45 -15.96
CA GLY A 157 -1.05 -4.89 -16.32
C GLY A 157 0.07 -5.29 -15.35
N TYR A 158 1.19 -4.57 -15.41
CA TYR A 158 2.31 -4.81 -14.51
C TYR A 158 2.10 -4.20 -13.13
N PHE A 159 2.45 -4.96 -12.11
CA PHE A 159 2.49 -4.49 -10.72
C PHE A 159 3.70 -5.07 -9.98
N SER A 160 4.14 -4.35 -8.96
CA SER A 160 5.20 -4.77 -8.04
C SER A 160 4.64 -5.14 -6.66
N ALA A 161 5.52 -5.54 -5.74
CA ALA A 161 5.15 -5.80 -4.35
C ALA A 161 4.44 -4.61 -3.69
N LEU A 162 3.55 -4.90 -2.74
CA LEU A 162 2.77 -3.90 -1.97
C LEU A 162 1.76 -3.10 -2.81
N ARG A 163 1.41 -3.60 -4.00
CA ARG A 163 0.36 -3.03 -4.86
C ARG A 163 -0.96 -3.77 -4.72
N MET A 164 -0.89 -5.09 -4.56
CA MET A 164 -2.03 -5.99 -4.40
C MET A 164 -2.13 -6.48 -2.96
N VAL A 165 -3.30 -6.97 -2.54
CA VAL A 165 -3.43 -7.62 -1.23
C VAL A 165 -2.52 -8.84 -1.16
N TYR A 166 -1.88 -9.04 -0.01
CA TYR A 166 -0.79 -9.98 0.15
C TYR A 166 -1.05 -11.42 -0.32
N PRO A 167 -2.24 -12.03 -0.09
CA PRO A 167 -2.50 -13.37 -0.62
C PRO A 167 -2.50 -13.43 -2.15
N PHE A 168 -3.04 -12.40 -2.80
CA PHE A 168 -3.05 -12.26 -4.27
C PHE A 168 -1.62 -12.05 -4.80
N GLU A 169 -0.89 -11.10 -4.22
CA GLU A 169 0.51 -10.84 -4.56
C GLU A 169 1.35 -12.10 -4.42
N SER A 170 1.20 -12.84 -3.29
CA SER A 170 1.97 -14.06 -3.06
C SER A 170 1.66 -15.14 -4.10
N ALA A 171 0.41 -15.26 -4.54
CA ALA A 171 0.07 -16.17 -5.62
C ALA A 171 0.73 -15.76 -6.94
N ALA A 172 0.69 -14.45 -7.27
CA ALA A 172 1.31 -13.95 -8.50
C ALA A 172 2.83 -14.21 -8.54
N TYR A 173 3.54 -13.93 -7.44
CA TYR A 173 4.99 -14.13 -7.40
C TYR A 173 5.42 -15.61 -7.32
N ASN A 174 4.53 -16.52 -6.86
CA ASN A 174 4.80 -17.96 -6.74
C ASN A 174 4.26 -18.77 -7.94
N THR A 175 3.59 -18.15 -8.90
CA THR A 175 3.12 -18.79 -10.12
C THR A 175 4.11 -18.50 -11.24
N ASN A 176 4.47 -19.51 -12.02
CA ASN A 176 5.38 -19.32 -13.15
C ASN A 176 4.69 -18.55 -14.29
N GLU A 177 5.50 -17.93 -15.13
CA GLU A 177 5.02 -17.28 -16.35
C GLU A 177 4.29 -18.26 -17.25
N GLY A 178 3.15 -17.84 -17.78
CA GLY A 178 2.25 -18.66 -18.59
C GLY A 178 1.29 -19.56 -17.78
N GLU A 179 1.53 -19.76 -16.49
CA GLU A 179 0.75 -20.67 -15.65
C GLU A 179 -0.42 -19.99 -14.93
N LEU A 180 -1.36 -20.83 -14.49
CA LEU A 180 -2.50 -20.44 -13.70
C LEU A 180 -2.30 -20.79 -12.22
N SER A 181 -2.57 -19.84 -11.32
CA SER A 181 -2.47 -20.07 -9.88
C SER A 181 -3.50 -21.09 -9.37
N ALA A 182 -3.26 -21.64 -8.18
CA ALA A 182 -4.36 -22.22 -7.39
C ALA A 182 -5.39 -21.14 -7.02
N PRO A 183 -6.65 -21.52 -6.66
CA PRO A 183 -7.61 -20.57 -6.12
C PRO A 183 -7.08 -19.83 -4.88
N VAL A 184 -7.15 -18.52 -4.89
CA VAL A 184 -6.63 -17.63 -3.83
C VAL A 184 -7.78 -16.96 -3.09
N ARG A 185 -7.86 -17.11 -1.76
CA ARG A 185 -8.85 -16.40 -0.93
C ARG A 185 -8.30 -15.05 -0.47
N THR A 186 -9.05 -14.00 -0.71
CA THR A 186 -8.82 -12.66 -0.18
C THR A 186 -10.08 -12.12 0.50
N ASN A 187 -10.03 -10.92 1.07
CA ASN A 187 -11.23 -10.27 1.62
C ASN A 187 -12.28 -9.93 0.55
N TYR A 188 -11.91 -9.92 -0.73
CA TYR A 188 -12.84 -9.64 -1.84
C TYR A 188 -13.55 -10.89 -2.35
N GLY A 189 -13.00 -12.08 -2.14
CA GLY A 189 -13.55 -13.31 -2.68
C GLY A 189 -12.47 -14.34 -3.01
N TYR A 190 -12.79 -15.24 -3.93
CA TYR A 190 -11.83 -16.16 -4.53
C TYR A 190 -11.33 -15.61 -5.84
N HIS A 191 -10.03 -15.68 -6.02
CA HIS A 191 -9.35 -15.32 -7.27
C HIS A 191 -8.69 -16.53 -7.89
N ILE A 192 -8.58 -16.52 -9.20
CA ILE A 192 -7.62 -17.30 -9.97
C ILE A 192 -6.89 -16.33 -10.87
N LEU A 193 -5.58 -16.44 -10.96
CA LEU A 193 -4.77 -15.53 -11.76
C LEU A 193 -3.85 -16.30 -12.70
N LYS A 194 -3.64 -15.72 -13.89
CA LYS A 194 -2.67 -16.16 -14.89
C LYS A 194 -1.53 -15.16 -14.91
N VAL A 195 -0.32 -15.63 -14.73
CA VAL A 195 0.89 -14.78 -14.89
C VAL A 195 1.20 -14.71 -16.37
N ASN A 196 1.12 -13.51 -16.94
CA ASN A 196 1.35 -13.29 -18.38
C ASN A 196 2.83 -13.07 -18.67
N ASP A 197 3.54 -12.35 -17.77
CA ASP A 197 4.96 -12.04 -17.90
C ASP A 197 5.57 -11.68 -16.54
N LYS A 198 6.89 -11.85 -16.42
CA LYS A 198 7.67 -11.46 -15.28
C LYS A 198 8.96 -10.79 -15.72
N ARG A 199 9.14 -9.51 -15.40
CA ARG A 199 10.32 -8.75 -15.77
C ARG A 199 11.07 -8.17 -14.56
N LYS A 200 12.35 -7.82 -14.75
CA LYS A 200 13.09 -7.04 -13.75
C LYS A 200 12.45 -5.67 -13.58
N SER A 201 12.47 -5.17 -12.35
CA SER A 201 12.04 -3.82 -12.04
C SER A 201 12.81 -2.79 -12.86
N ARG A 202 12.09 -1.82 -13.40
CA ARG A 202 12.65 -0.70 -14.15
C ARG A 202 12.97 0.51 -13.28
N GLY A 203 12.71 0.40 -11.95
CA GLY A 203 12.89 1.49 -11.00
C GLY A 203 11.76 2.52 -11.05
N ASP A 204 12.09 3.78 -10.80
CA ASP A 204 11.16 4.90 -10.86
C ASP A 204 11.62 5.95 -11.87
N VAL A 205 10.67 6.62 -12.51
CA VAL A 205 10.93 7.73 -13.42
C VAL A 205 10.16 8.97 -13.02
N LYS A 206 10.74 10.12 -13.29
CA LYS A 206 10.12 11.43 -13.26
C LYS A 206 10.05 11.96 -14.68
N VAL A 207 8.87 12.35 -15.13
CA VAL A 207 8.65 12.81 -16.49
C VAL A 207 7.84 14.10 -16.52
N ALA A 208 7.92 14.81 -17.63
CA ALA A 208 6.92 15.78 -18.04
C ALA A 208 6.13 15.24 -19.23
N HIS A 209 4.89 15.68 -19.41
CA HIS A 209 4.10 15.31 -20.58
C HIS A 209 3.30 16.47 -21.18
N ILE A 210 3.04 16.36 -22.47
CA ILE A 210 2.05 17.16 -23.19
C ILE A 210 0.93 16.21 -23.58
N MET A 211 -0.31 16.48 -23.17
CA MET A 211 -1.46 15.64 -23.45
C MET A 211 -2.49 16.38 -24.32
N ILE A 212 -2.97 15.72 -25.36
CA ILE A 212 -4.13 16.17 -26.15
C ILE A 212 -5.24 15.12 -26.01
N VAL A 213 -6.33 15.53 -25.38
CA VAL A 213 -7.48 14.65 -25.07
C VAL A 213 -8.27 14.30 -26.32
N ASN A 214 -8.75 13.07 -26.42
CA ASN A 214 -9.72 12.67 -27.42
C ASN A 214 -11.12 13.11 -27.00
N ASP A 215 -11.51 14.34 -27.33
CA ASP A 215 -12.81 14.89 -26.95
C ASP A 215 -13.93 14.40 -27.88
N LYS A 216 -14.52 13.25 -27.54
CA LYS A 216 -15.68 12.67 -28.24
C LYS A 216 -16.94 13.54 -28.23
N LYS A 217 -17.01 14.56 -27.37
CA LYS A 217 -18.15 15.46 -27.25
C LYS A 217 -18.09 16.60 -28.28
N LYS A 218 -16.91 17.04 -28.65
CA LYS A 218 -16.71 18.16 -29.59
C LYS A 218 -16.76 17.73 -31.06
N THR A 219 -16.39 16.49 -31.37
CA THR A 219 -16.35 16.01 -32.77
C THR A 219 -16.76 14.54 -32.83
N LYS A 220 -18.03 14.29 -33.19
CA LYS A 220 -18.66 12.93 -33.15
C LYS A 220 -17.93 11.83 -33.95
N ASN A 221 -17.15 12.15 -34.97
CA ASN A 221 -16.54 11.15 -35.86
C ASN A 221 -15.01 11.32 -36.11
N ASN A 222 -14.33 12.39 -35.63
CA ASN A 222 -12.95 12.67 -35.99
C ASN A 222 -12.06 13.15 -34.82
N SER A 223 -12.46 12.93 -33.57
CA SER A 223 -11.70 13.49 -32.41
C SER A 223 -10.29 12.90 -32.30
N ASP A 224 -10.12 11.62 -32.60
CA ASP A 224 -8.81 10.95 -32.54
C ASP A 224 -7.86 11.44 -33.63
N SER A 225 -8.36 11.66 -34.86
CA SER A 225 -7.55 12.20 -35.98
C SER A 225 -7.06 13.61 -35.68
N LEU A 226 -7.95 14.48 -35.19
CA LEU A 226 -7.60 15.86 -34.84
C LEU A 226 -6.62 15.94 -33.67
N SER A 227 -6.83 15.13 -32.64
CA SER A 227 -5.90 15.06 -31.52
C SER A 227 -4.54 14.52 -31.94
N ARG A 228 -4.54 13.55 -32.85
CA ARG A 228 -3.30 13.01 -33.46
C ARG A 228 -2.58 14.08 -34.28
N GLU A 229 -3.26 14.77 -35.18
CA GLU A 229 -2.66 15.84 -35.98
C GLU A 229 -2.03 16.91 -35.08
N LYS A 230 -2.77 17.38 -34.06
CA LYS A 230 -2.29 18.39 -33.12
C LYS A 230 -1.07 17.95 -32.32
N ILE A 231 -1.04 16.70 -31.81
CA ILE A 231 0.13 16.24 -31.05
C ILE A 231 1.35 16.06 -31.94
N PHE A 232 1.16 15.67 -33.23
CA PHE A 232 2.25 15.57 -34.19
C PHE A 232 2.78 16.94 -34.63
N GLU A 233 1.92 17.99 -34.70
CA GLU A 233 2.35 19.37 -34.89
C GLU A 233 3.25 19.84 -33.74
N ILE A 234 2.83 19.59 -32.51
CA ILE A 234 3.61 19.92 -31.31
C ILE A 234 4.94 19.14 -31.30
N TYR A 235 4.93 17.89 -31.74
CA TYR A 235 6.15 17.09 -31.89
C TYR A 235 7.13 17.70 -32.89
N GLN A 236 6.65 18.32 -33.99
CA GLN A 236 7.51 19.05 -34.91
C GLN A 236 8.12 20.30 -34.25
N PHE A 237 7.34 21.10 -33.52
CA PHE A 237 7.89 22.25 -32.78
C PHE A 237 9.01 21.84 -31.79
N LEU A 238 8.86 20.69 -31.11
CA LEU A 238 9.93 20.16 -30.27
C LEU A 238 11.17 19.77 -31.05
N ASN A 239 11.03 19.15 -32.23
CA ASN A 239 12.16 18.82 -33.10
C ASN A 239 12.83 20.07 -33.71
N ASP A 240 12.07 21.16 -33.86
CA ASP A 240 12.58 22.46 -34.33
C ASP A 240 13.26 23.25 -33.16
N GLY A 241 13.29 22.69 -31.95
CA GLY A 241 14.00 23.22 -30.79
C GLY A 241 13.18 24.11 -29.87
N GLU A 242 11.83 24.16 -30.03
CA GLU A 242 11.00 24.88 -29.07
C GLU A 242 11.01 24.21 -27.66
N SER A 243 10.83 25.03 -26.63
CA SER A 243 10.83 24.55 -25.22
C SER A 243 9.65 23.64 -24.94
N PHE A 244 9.93 22.43 -24.37
CA PHE A 244 8.92 21.49 -23.96
C PHE A 244 7.98 22.10 -22.93
N GLU A 245 8.53 22.83 -21.97
CA GLU A 245 7.80 23.46 -20.86
C GLU A 245 6.81 24.52 -21.36
N GLU A 246 7.25 25.35 -22.34
CA GLU A 246 6.37 26.39 -22.92
C GLU A 246 5.27 25.77 -23.80
N LEU A 247 5.61 24.73 -24.58
CA LEU A 247 4.62 24.00 -25.36
C LEU A 247 3.60 23.27 -24.46
N ALA A 248 4.05 22.70 -23.32
CA ALA A 248 3.16 22.09 -22.34
C ALA A 248 2.19 23.09 -21.73
N LYS A 249 2.67 24.29 -21.33
CA LYS A 249 1.82 25.37 -20.81
C LYS A 249 0.80 25.84 -21.85
N LYS A 250 1.21 25.95 -23.10
CA LYS A 250 0.39 26.49 -24.19
C LYS A 250 -0.64 25.50 -24.70
N TYR A 251 -0.27 24.26 -24.89
CA TYR A 251 -1.06 23.28 -25.66
C TYR A 251 -1.62 22.11 -24.84
N SER A 252 -1.02 21.75 -23.68
CA SER A 252 -1.48 20.59 -22.94
C SER A 252 -2.92 20.74 -22.43
N ASP A 253 -3.73 19.72 -22.65
CA ASP A 253 -5.09 19.63 -22.11
C ASP A 253 -5.11 19.18 -20.64
N ASP A 254 -4.01 18.54 -20.13
CA ASP A 254 -3.81 18.39 -18.70
C ASP A 254 -3.36 19.70 -18.08
N LYS A 255 -4.33 20.51 -17.68
CA LYS A 255 -4.07 21.85 -17.11
C LYS A 255 -3.30 21.81 -15.78
N LYS A 256 -3.43 20.71 -15.03
CA LYS A 256 -2.77 20.57 -13.74
C LYS A 256 -1.24 20.45 -13.88
N SER A 257 -0.77 19.58 -14.77
CA SER A 257 0.66 19.44 -15.04
C SER A 257 1.14 20.49 -16.05
N GLY A 258 0.34 20.81 -17.07
CA GLY A 258 0.67 21.78 -18.11
C GLY A 258 1.07 23.15 -17.57
N SER A 259 0.38 23.67 -16.54
CA SER A 259 0.77 24.91 -15.87
C SER A 259 2.16 24.89 -15.23
N LYS A 260 2.70 23.69 -14.97
CA LYS A 260 4.04 23.42 -14.40
C LYS A 260 5.01 22.86 -15.45
N GLY A 261 4.80 23.18 -16.75
CA GLY A 261 5.64 22.67 -17.81
C GLY A 261 5.41 21.20 -18.16
N GLY A 262 4.29 20.61 -17.74
CA GLY A 262 3.93 19.21 -17.96
C GLY A 262 4.45 18.24 -16.91
N GLU A 263 5.12 18.71 -15.85
CA GLU A 263 5.79 17.87 -14.85
C GLU A 263 4.80 17.01 -14.06
N LEU A 264 5.13 15.71 -13.92
CA LEU A 264 4.40 14.72 -13.14
C LEU A 264 5.20 14.27 -11.94
N ASP A 265 4.50 13.73 -10.93
CA ASP A 265 5.14 13.08 -9.79
C ASP A 265 5.85 11.79 -10.21
N TRP A 266 6.85 11.37 -9.43
CA TRP A 266 7.53 10.10 -9.61
C TRP A 266 6.55 8.92 -9.69
N PHE A 267 6.75 8.02 -10.63
CA PHE A 267 6.03 6.75 -10.71
C PHE A 267 6.95 5.59 -11.07
N GLY A 268 6.55 4.38 -10.70
CA GLY A 268 7.32 3.15 -10.89
C GLY A 268 7.16 2.19 -9.73
N VAL A 269 8.24 1.50 -9.37
CA VAL A 269 8.20 0.38 -8.40
C VAL A 269 8.04 0.85 -6.95
N THR A 270 8.62 1.98 -6.56
CA THR A 270 8.53 2.48 -5.18
C THR A 270 7.34 3.42 -4.97
N ASN A 271 6.84 4.05 -6.02
CA ASN A 271 5.75 5.03 -5.98
C ASN A 271 4.41 4.44 -6.41
N LYS A 272 3.31 4.83 -5.73
CA LYS A 272 1.96 4.26 -5.96
C LYS A 272 1.14 4.98 -7.05
N VAL A 273 1.75 5.77 -7.90
CA VAL A 273 1.04 6.44 -8.99
C VAL A 273 0.75 5.41 -10.08
N ASN A 274 -0.53 5.24 -10.40
CA ASN A 274 -0.95 4.36 -11.50
C ASN A 274 -0.95 5.13 -12.82
N MET A 275 -0.22 4.61 -13.79
CA MET A 275 -0.18 5.12 -15.16
C MET A 275 -0.72 4.08 -16.13
N TYR A 276 -1.24 4.52 -17.28
CA TYR A 276 -1.54 3.59 -18.38
C TYR A 276 -0.26 2.85 -18.78
N GLU A 277 -0.38 1.56 -19.09
CA GLU A 277 0.76 0.72 -19.44
C GLU A 277 1.56 1.31 -20.61
N SER A 278 0.86 1.72 -21.69
CA SER A 278 1.50 2.37 -22.83
C SER A 278 2.26 3.66 -22.49
N PHE A 279 1.74 4.45 -21.53
CA PHE A 279 2.43 5.64 -21.03
C PHE A 279 3.67 5.28 -20.22
N SER A 280 3.51 4.32 -19.30
CA SER A 280 4.61 3.82 -18.46
C SER A 280 5.73 3.24 -19.35
N ASP A 281 5.40 2.38 -20.28
CA ASP A 281 6.40 1.73 -21.14
C ASP A 281 7.16 2.77 -21.96
N ALA A 282 6.47 3.68 -22.64
CA ALA A 282 7.11 4.76 -23.38
C ALA A 282 8.01 5.65 -22.50
N SER A 283 7.62 5.89 -21.24
CA SER A 283 8.45 6.68 -20.30
C SER A 283 9.76 5.97 -19.96
N PHE A 284 9.71 4.65 -19.74
CA PHE A 284 10.90 3.85 -19.42
C PHE A 284 11.79 3.53 -20.62
N GLU A 285 11.26 3.61 -21.85
CA GLU A 285 12.01 3.45 -23.10
C GLU A 285 12.88 4.67 -23.45
N ILE A 286 12.62 5.83 -22.84
CA ILE A 286 13.48 7.00 -23.04
C ILE A 286 14.80 6.75 -22.31
N GLU A 287 15.91 6.70 -23.05
CA GLU A 287 17.22 6.35 -22.52
C GLU A 287 17.89 7.53 -21.79
N ASN A 288 17.84 8.73 -22.39
CA ASN A 288 18.58 9.89 -21.89
C ASN A 288 17.65 10.91 -21.27
N ILE A 289 18.09 11.49 -20.15
CA ILE A 289 17.43 12.64 -19.52
C ILE A 289 17.34 13.78 -20.53
N GLU A 290 16.28 14.58 -20.45
CA GLU A 290 15.91 15.67 -21.36
C GLU A 290 15.41 15.23 -22.76
N ASN A 291 15.56 13.95 -23.14
CA ASN A 291 14.95 13.45 -24.36
C ASN A 291 13.44 13.26 -24.21
N PHE A 292 12.73 13.26 -25.32
CA PHE A 292 11.27 13.05 -25.35
C PHE A 292 10.87 11.92 -26.32
N SER A 293 9.71 11.31 -26.02
CA SER A 293 9.16 10.23 -26.84
C SER A 293 8.57 10.73 -28.13
N LYS A 294 8.40 9.83 -29.10
CA LYS A 294 7.42 10.04 -30.19
C LYS A 294 6.01 10.15 -29.58
N PRO A 295 5.04 10.77 -30.32
CA PRO A 295 3.65 10.76 -29.87
C PRO A 295 3.12 9.35 -29.64
N ILE A 296 2.57 9.10 -28.46
CA ILE A 296 1.97 7.83 -28.05
C ILE A 296 0.49 8.00 -27.77
N LYS A 297 -0.28 6.92 -27.90
CA LYS A 297 -1.70 6.89 -27.64
C LYS A 297 -2.02 6.16 -26.34
N THR A 298 -2.89 6.74 -25.53
CA THR A 298 -3.49 6.10 -24.34
C THR A 298 -5.02 6.20 -24.39
N PRO A 299 -5.77 5.54 -23.50
CA PRO A 299 -7.21 5.75 -23.38
C PRO A 299 -7.60 7.21 -23.10
N ALA A 300 -6.74 8.03 -22.49
CA ALA A 300 -6.98 9.44 -22.20
C ALA A 300 -6.79 10.35 -23.42
N GLY A 301 -5.93 9.97 -24.37
CA GLY A 301 -5.61 10.77 -25.54
C GLY A 301 -4.21 10.49 -26.07
N TRP A 302 -3.64 11.48 -26.75
CA TRP A 302 -2.27 11.45 -27.28
C TRP A 302 -1.31 12.19 -26.36
N HIS A 303 -0.10 11.65 -26.21
CA HIS A 303 0.93 12.21 -25.33
C HIS A 303 2.29 12.29 -26.02
N ILE A 304 3.09 13.30 -25.65
CA ILE A 304 4.54 13.31 -25.79
C ILE A 304 5.11 13.35 -24.38
N ILE A 305 6.10 12.53 -24.09
CA ILE A 305 6.68 12.37 -22.76
C ILE A 305 8.13 12.79 -22.81
N LYS A 306 8.58 13.64 -21.88
CA LYS A 306 9.97 14.04 -21.68
C LYS A 306 10.48 13.40 -20.39
N LEU A 307 11.64 12.73 -20.47
CA LEU A 307 12.28 12.16 -19.28
C LEU A 307 13.03 13.26 -18.52
N LEU A 308 12.67 13.47 -17.27
CA LEU A 308 13.32 14.44 -16.37
C LEU A 308 14.35 13.79 -15.45
N ASP A 309 14.06 12.59 -14.94
CA ASP A 309 14.97 11.85 -14.08
C ASP A 309 14.57 10.36 -14.03
N LYS A 310 15.55 9.48 -13.72
CA LYS A 310 15.37 8.03 -13.63
C LYS A 310 16.18 7.49 -12.47
N LYS A 311 15.57 6.63 -11.65
CA LYS A 311 16.20 6.01 -10.48
C LYS A 311 15.99 4.51 -10.50
N GLU A 312 17.05 3.76 -10.28
CA GLU A 312 16.95 2.33 -10.02
C GLU A 312 16.28 2.06 -8.66
N LEU A 313 15.90 0.80 -8.43
CA LEU A 313 15.44 0.38 -7.10
C LEU A 313 16.59 0.59 -6.09
N PRO A 314 16.41 1.42 -5.05
CA PRO A 314 17.45 1.62 -4.03
C PRO A 314 17.79 0.31 -3.31
N SER A 315 18.95 0.25 -2.66
CA SER A 315 19.36 -0.88 -1.86
C SER A 315 18.38 -1.14 -0.70
N PHE A 316 18.39 -2.35 -0.16
CA PHE A 316 17.52 -2.71 0.97
C PHE A 316 17.70 -1.78 2.17
N ASP A 317 18.95 -1.45 2.50
CA ASP A 317 19.27 -0.60 3.66
C ASP A 317 18.74 0.82 3.48
N GLU A 318 18.82 1.39 2.28
CA GLU A 318 18.30 2.73 1.97
C GLU A 318 16.78 2.83 2.11
N ILE A 319 16.03 1.79 1.72
CA ILE A 319 14.55 1.84 1.77
C ILE A 319 13.95 1.11 2.96
N LYS A 320 14.76 0.47 3.82
CA LYS A 320 14.30 -0.41 4.90
C LYS A 320 13.26 0.26 5.81
N SER A 321 13.48 1.52 6.22
CA SER A 321 12.55 2.25 7.10
C SER A 321 11.20 2.53 6.41
N THR A 322 11.24 3.01 5.17
CA THR A 322 10.05 3.27 4.36
C THR A 322 9.30 1.96 4.05
N LEU A 323 10.04 0.92 3.69
CA LEU A 323 9.50 -0.41 3.42
C LEU A 323 8.82 -0.99 4.66
N LYS A 324 9.43 -0.85 5.85
CA LYS A 324 8.85 -1.26 7.13
C LYS A 324 7.51 -0.60 7.38
N SER A 325 7.41 0.72 7.20
CA SER A 325 6.15 1.46 7.34
C SER A 325 5.07 0.97 6.35
N ARG A 326 5.45 0.58 5.15
CA ARG A 326 4.52 0.00 4.14
C ARG A 326 4.07 -1.40 4.52
N VAL A 327 4.99 -2.27 4.94
CA VAL A 327 4.71 -3.66 5.38
C VAL A 327 3.80 -3.69 6.61
N GLU A 328 4.01 -2.77 7.57
CA GLU A 328 3.17 -2.68 8.77
C GLU A 328 1.71 -2.29 8.48
N LYS A 329 1.48 -1.51 7.42
CA LYS A 329 0.14 -1.11 6.95
C LYS A 329 -0.48 -2.11 6.00
N ASP A 330 0.29 -3.04 5.46
CA ASP A 330 -0.15 -4.05 4.51
C ASP A 330 -0.80 -5.25 5.22
N SER A 331 -1.64 -5.98 4.50
CA SER A 331 -2.31 -7.20 5.02
C SER A 331 -1.34 -8.31 5.43
N ARG A 332 -0.09 -8.31 4.92
CA ARG A 332 0.97 -9.25 5.32
C ARG A 332 1.39 -9.11 6.78
N SER A 333 1.22 -7.92 7.38
CA SER A 333 1.50 -7.69 8.80
C SER A 333 0.72 -8.63 9.73
N GLN A 334 -0.43 -9.16 9.27
CA GLN A 334 -1.20 -10.14 10.02
C GLN A 334 -0.43 -11.44 10.26
N LYS A 335 0.50 -11.84 9.37
CA LYS A 335 1.38 -12.99 9.61
C LYS A 335 2.25 -12.81 10.85
N SER A 336 2.87 -11.63 11.01
CA SER A 336 3.70 -11.32 12.18
C SER A 336 2.87 -11.33 13.48
N ARG A 337 1.65 -10.78 13.45
CA ARG A 337 0.72 -10.84 14.59
C ARG A 337 0.32 -12.27 14.93
N ASN A 338 -0.03 -13.07 13.93
CA ASN A 338 -0.39 -14.48 14.12
C ASN A 338 0.80 -15.30 14.66
N ALA A 339 2.01 -15.02 14.21
CA ALA A 339 3.22 -15.66 14.71
C ALA A 339 3.47 -15.33 16.19
N LEU A 340 3.30 -14.05 16.58
CA LEU A 340 3.37 -13.66 17.98
C LEU A 340 2.33 -14.40 18.82
N ILE A 341 1.05 -14.41 18.39
CA ILE A 341 -0.02 -15.11 19.10
C ILE A 341 0.30 -16.59 19.25
N LYS A 342 0.79 -17.24 18.18
CA LYS A 342 1.20 -18.65 18.23
C LYS A 342 2.34 -18.87 19.22
N ARG A 343 3.34 -18.00 19.24
CA ARG A 343 4.45 -18.05 20.20
C ARG A 343 3.94 -17.88 21.64
N CYS A 344 3.06 -16.91 21.89
CA CYS A 344 2.46 -16.71 23.22
C CYS A 344 1.64 -17.92 23.65
N LYS A 345 0.82 -18.49 22.77
CA LYS A 345 0.05 -19.71 23.08
C LYS A 345 0.95 -20.88 23.50
N ASN A 346 2.07 -21.06 22.80
CA ASN A 346 3.04 -22.10 23.14
C ASN A 346 3.77 -21.79 24.47
N PHE A 347 4.19 -20.53 24.66
CA PHE A 347 4.95 -20.12 25.86
C PHE A 347 4.11 -20.24 27.16
N TYR A 348 2.81 -19.90 27.08
CA TYR A 348 1.89 -19.93 28.22
C TYR A 348 1.10 -21.25 28.32
N ASP A 349 1.49 -22.31 27.58
CA ASP A 349 0.80 -23.62 27.55
C ASP A 349 -0.73 -23.48 27.37
N PHE A 350 -1.14 -22.63 26.41
CA PHE A 350 -2.55 -22.36 26.16
C PHE A 350 -3.29 -23.63 25.72
N LYS A 351 -4.34 -23.99 26.45
CA LYS A 351 -5.20 -25.14 26.18
C LYS A 351 -6.60 -24.68 25.82
N GLU A 352 -7.10 -25.11 24.67
CA GLU A 352 -8.44 -24.84 24.19
C GLU A 352 -9.36 -26.04 24.44
N PHE A 353 -10.42 -25.83 25.24
CA PHE A 353 -11.40 -26.85 25.53
C PHE A 353 -12.62 -26.71 24.64
N LYS A 354 -12.49 -27.14 23.37
CA LYS A 354 -13.53 -26.99 22.33
C LYS A 354 -14.90 -27.52 22.70
N LYS A 355 -14.96 -28.56 23.57
CA LYS A 355 -16.21 -29.11 24.05
C LYS A 355 -17.09 -28.08 24.75
N HIS A 356 -16.49 -27.08 25.42
CA HIS A 356 -17.22 -26.01 26.09
C HIS A 356 -17.67 -24.89 25.18
N LEU A 357 -17.16 -24.85 23.92
CA LEU A 357 -17.57 -23.85 22.91
C LEU A 357 -18.91 -24.19 22.29
N ASN A 358 -19.37 -25.43 22.33
CA ASN A 358 -20.64 -25.86 21.76
C ASN A 358 -21.81 -25.02 22.26
N VAL A 359 -21.81 -24.64 23.56
CA VAL A 359 -22.85 -23.77 24.14
C VAL A 359 -22.94 -22.43 23.39
N PHE A 360 -21.80 -21.86 22.97
CA PHE A 360 -21.78 -20.61 22.21
C PHE A 360 -22.22 -20.83 20.75
N TYR A 361 -21.90 -21.97 20.17
CA TYR A 361 -22.38 -22.32 18.82
C TYR A 361 -23.90 -22.57 18.79
N ASP A 362 -24.45 -23.19 19.85
CA ASP A 362 -25.87 -23.39 19.98
C ASP A 362 -26.60 -22.06 20.24
N MET A 363 -26.00 -21.13 21.00
CA MET A 363 -26.53 -19.79 21.23
C MET A 363 -26.44 -18.88 19.99
N SER A 364 -25.60 -19.18 19.01
CA SER A 364 -25.51 -18.45 17.73
C SER A 364 -26.55 -18.90 16.71
N SER A 365 -27.53 -19.75 17.10
CA SER A 365 -28.69 -20.08 16.31
C SER A 365 -29.50 -18.83 15.94
N GLN A 366 -30.34 -18.91 14.89
CA GLN A 366 -31.07 -17.75 14.32
C GLN A 366 -31.90 -16.95 15.35
N ASP A 367 -32.19 -17.51 16.50
CA ASP A 367 -32.98 -16.87 17.57
C ASP A 367 -32.17 -15.82 18.35
N PHE A 368 -30.84 -15.99 18.48
CA PHE A 368 -29.95 -14.98 19.09
C PHE A 368 -29.79 -13.74 18.22
N LEU A 369 -29.81 -13.87 16.90
CA LEU A 369 -29.73 -12.76 15.95
C LEU A 369 -31.05 -11.97 15.82
N LYS A 370 -32.19 -12.57 16.23
CA LYS A 370 -33.51 -11.92 16.25
C LYS A 370 -33.78 -11.13 17.52
N ALA A 371 -32.95 -11.26 18.55
CA ALA A 371 -33.11 -10.59 19.84
C ALA A 371 -32.41 -9.22 19.94
N LYS A 372 -32.15 -8.57 18.78
CA LYS A 372 -31.67 -7.17 18.70
C LYS A 372 -32.78 -6.24 18.29
#